data_f48ac7dc444a07b370d55ed50a47a37f
#
_entry.id   f48ac7dc444a07b370d55ed50a47a37f
#
_cell.length_a   1.000
_cell.length_b   1.000
_cell.length_c   1.000
_cell.angle_alpha   90.00
_cell.angle_beta   90.00
_cell.angle_gamma   90.00
#
_symmetry.space_group_name_H-M   'P 1'
#
loop_
_entity.id
_entity.type
_entity.pdbx_description
1 polymer ?
#
loop_
_entity_poly.entity_id
_entity_poly.type
_entity_poly.pdbx_seq_one_letter_code
_entity_poly.pdbx_strand_id
1 'polypeptide(L)'
;MFSIVYTTTGNKEEARRIASRLVEQKLAACVNMHPIDSIYEWEGRIEQDTEIALSIKTTSSKVETVTGCIKEMHSYDLPAIISWEIKGEKQYLEWIAGSTRP
;
A
#
# COMPACT_ATOMS: atom_id res chain seq x y z
N MET A 1 12.50 5.19 -11.42
CA MET A 1 12.58 4.04 -10.50
C MET A 1 11.18 3.63 -10.07
N PHE A 2 11.04 2.41 -9.65
CA PHE A 2 9.76 1.83 -9.28
C PHE A 2 9.82 1.33 -7.85
N SER A 3 8.67 1.33 -7.17
CA SER A 3 8.62 0.95 -5.77
C SER A 3 7.35 0.21 -5.44
N ILE A 4 7.41 -0.54 -4.36
CA ILE A 4 6.22 -1.08 -3.70
C ILE A 4 6.06 -0.34 -2.39
N VAL A 5 4.83 0.13 -2.12
CA VAL A 5 4.46 0.64 -0.82
C VAL A 5 3.61 -0.43 -0.16
N TYR A 6 3.94 -0.76 1.08
CA TYR A 6 3.26 -1.81 1.82
C TYR A 6 2.56 -1.21 3.03
N THR A 7 1.29 -1.58 3.21
CA THR A 7 0.52 -1.19 4.38
C THR A 7 -0.41 -2.34 4.77
N THR A 8 -0.96 -2.27 5.97
CA THR A 8 -1.93 -3.26 6.43
C THR A 8 -3.16 -2.53 6.95
N THR A 9 -4.33 -3.16 6.81
CA THR A 9 -5.59 -2.61 7.30
C THR A 9 -6.29 -3.65 8.17
N GLY A 10 -7.25 -3.19 8.96
CA GLY A 10 -7.97 -4.07 9.88
C GLY A 10 -9.03 -4.93 9.21
N ASN A 11 -9.46 -4.59 7.99
CA ASN A 11 -10.49 -5.34 7.30
C ASN A 11 -10.42 -5.12 5.79
N LYS A 12 -11.12 -5.98 5.07
CA LYS A 12 -11.14 -5.99 3.61
C LYS A 12 -11.78 -4.74 3.03
N GLU A 13 -12.79 -4.23 3.68
CA GLU A 13 -13.53 -3.08 3.18
C GLU A 13 -12.65 -1.83 3.16
N GLU A 14 -11.93 -1.60 4.23
CA GLU A 14 -10.99 -0.49 4.29
C GLU A 14 -9.88 -0.65 3.26
N ALA A 15 -9.34 -1.89 3.12
CA ALA A 15 -8.30 -2.18 2.15
C ALA A 15 -8.76 -1.84 0.73
N ARG A 16 -9.97 -2.26 0.36
CA ARG A 16 -10.52 -1.99 -0.96
C ARG A 16 -10.73 -0.50 -1.20
N ARG A 17 -11.17 0.21 -0.19
CA ARG A 17 -11.40 1.65 -0.30
C ARG A 17 -10.09 2.40 -0.59
N ILE A 18 -9.04 2.05 0.15
CA ILE A 18 -7.73 2.66 -0.05
C ILE A 18 -7.17 2.28 -1.43
N ALA A 19 -7.22 0.98 -1.77
CA ALA A 19 -6.72 0.50 -3.05
C ALA A 19 -7.41 1.17 -4.23
N SER A 20 -8.74 1.26 -4.18
CA SER A 20 -9.52 1.87 -5.25
C SER A 20 -9.17 3.33 -5.43
N ARG A 21 -9.04 4.07 -4.34
CA ARG A 21 -8.68 5.49 -4.40
C ARG A 21 -7.32 5.68 -5.06
N LEU A 22 -6.34 4.87 -4.68
CA LEU A 22 -5.00 5.00 -5.22
C LEU A 22 -4.96 4.73 -6.72
N VAL A 23 -5.68 3.71 -7.17
CA VAL A 23 -5.71 3.37 -8.60
C VAL A 23 -6.52 4.41 -9.39
N GLU A 24 -7.65 4.82 -8.87
CA GLU A 24 -8.49 5.83 -9.54
C GLU A 24 -7.76 7.16 -9.73
N GLN A 25 -6.95 7.54 -8.76
CA GLN A 25 -6.21 8.80 -8.82
C GLN A 25 -4.84 8.65 -9.51
N LYS A 26 -4.58 7.49 -10.09
CA LYS A 26 -3.34 7.21 -10.81
C LYS A 26 -2.09 7.35 -9.92
N LEU A 27 -2.26 7.11 -8.64
CA LEU A 27 -1.16 7.07 -7.68
C LEU A 27 -0.53 5.68 -7.60
N ALA A 28 -1.26 4.66 -8.03
CA ALA A 28 -0.78 3.29 -8.08
C ALA A 28 -1.27 2.63 -9.35
N ALA A 29 -0.45 1.75 -9.91
CA ALA A 29 -0.85 0.98 -11.08
C ALA A 29 -1.67 -0.24 -10.68
N CYS A 30 -1.33 -0.83 -9.55
CA CYS A 30 -1.95 -2.08 -9.10
C CYS A 30 -1.78 -2.19 -7.59
N VAL A 31 -2.79 -2.71 -6.92
CA VAL A 31 -2.71 -3.03 -5.50
C VAL A 31 -3.12 -4.48 -5.33
N ASN A 32 -2.22 -5.28 -4.79
CA ASN A 32 -2.52 -6.66 -4.43
C ASN A 32 -2.85 -6.70 -2.94
N MET A 33 -3.91 -7.43 -2.59
CA MET A 33 -4.38 -7.53 -1.21
C MET A 33 -4.44 -8.98 -0.80
N HIS A 34 -4.03 -9.27 0.43
CA HIS A 34 -4.11 -10.64 0.94
C HIS A 34 -4.21 -10.64 2.47
N PRO A 35 -4.87 -11.65 3.04
CA PRO A 35 -4.99 -11.73 4.49
C PRO A 35 -3.67 -12.17 5.12
N ILE A 36 -3.37 -11.60 6.28
CA ILE A 36 -2.18 -11.96 7.06
C ILE A 36 -2.56 -12.07 8.52
N ASP A 37 -1.73 -12.78 9.28
CA ASP A 37 -1.80 -12.82 10.72
C ASP A 37 -0.64 -11.99 11.26
N SER A 38 -0.93 -11.08 12.19
CA SER A 38 0.07 -10.16 12.73
C SER A 38 0.20 -10.33 14.24
N ILE A 39 1.43 -10.32 14.71
CA ILE A 39 1.73 -10.36 16.15
C ILE A 39 2.67 -9.19 16.42
N TYR A 40 2.31 -8.34 17.37
CA TYR A 40 3.10 -7.14 17.66
C TYR A 40 2.82 -6.68 19.09
N GLU A 41 3.67 -5.80 19.59
CA GLU A 41 3.48 -5.20 20.90
C GLU A 41 2.87 -3.80 20.70
N TRP A 42 1.79 -3.54 21.45
CA TRP A 42 1.14 -2.23 21.42
C TRP A 42 0.73 -1.88 22.84
N GLU A 43 1.19 -0.71 23.30
CA GLU A 43 0.91 -0.19 24.64
C GLU A 43 1.20 -1.21 25.74
N GLY A 44 2.35 -1.87 25.63
CA GLY A 44 2.83 -2.83 26.62
C GLY A 44 2.20 -4.21 26.57
N ARG A 45 1.38 -4.48 25.54
CA ARG A 45 0.71 -5.79 25.41
C ARG A 45 1.03 -6.43 24.06
N ILE A 46 1.06 -7.76 24.08
CA ILE A 46 1.22 -8.53 22.84
C ILE A 46 -0.15 -8.70 22.23
N GLU A 47 -0.31 -8.20 21.01
CA GLU A 47 -1.55 -8.27 20.25
C GLU A 47 -1.41 -9.29 19.11
N GLN A 48 -2.50 -9.96 18.81
CA GLN A 48 -2.59 -10.86 17.65
C GLN A 48 -3.84 -10.50 16.86
N ASP A 49 -3.64 -10.13 15.60
CA ASP A 49 -4.75 -9.70 14.75
C ASP A 49 -4.66 -10.32 13.38
N THR A 50 -5.82 -10.54 12.78
CA THR A 50 -5.90 -10.83 11.34
C THR A 50 -6.06 -9.49 10.63
N GLU A 51 -5.20 -9.26 9.64
CA GLU A 51 -5.21 -8.01 8.88
C GLU A 51 -5.23 -8.30 7.39
N ILE A 52 -5.46 -7.26 6.58
CA ILE A 52 -5.33 -7.35 5.13
C ILE A 52 -4.10 -6.51 4.75
N ALA A 53 -3.13 -7.15 4.11
CA ALA A 53 -1.94 -6.48 3.61
C ALA A 53 -2.20 -5.97 2.20
N LEU A 54 -1.65 -4.80 1.90
CA LEU A 54 -1.71 -4.21 0.56
C LEU A 54 -0.29 -4.03 0.05
N SER A 55 -0.02 -4.57 -1.14
CA SER A 55 1.22 -4.32 -1.86
C SER A 55 0.88 -3.40 -3.02
N ILE A 56 1.36 -2.18 -2.95
CA ILE A 56 0.99 -1.08 -3.85
C ILE A 56 2.13 -0.82 -4.81
N LYS A 57 1.90 -1.07 -6.10
CA LYS A 57 2.94 -0.92 -7.13
C LYS A 57 2.83 0.45 -7.77
N THR A 58 3.91 1.21 -7.73
CA THR A 58 3.92 2.57 -8.24
C THR A 58 5.33 2.99 -8.67
N THR A 59 5.47 4.21 -9.14
CA THR A 59 6.80 4.78 -9.40
C THR A 59 7.33 5.37 -8.11
N SER A 60 8.65 5.39 -7.97
CA SER A 60 9.28 5.88 -6.74
C SER A 60 8.97 7.34 -6.46
N SER A 61 8.73 8.13 -7.51
CA SER A 61 8.39 9.54 -7.35
C SER A 61 7.04 9.78 -6.69
N LYS A 62 6.19 8.75 -6.63
CA LYS A 62 4.84 8.88 -6.05
C LYS A 62 4.73 8.31 -4.64
N VAL A 63 5.81 7.75 -4.11
CA VAL A 63 5.78 7.08 -2.80
C VAL A 63 5.28 8.03 -1.69
N GLU A 64 5.77 9.26 -1.66
CA GLU A 64 5.35 10.21 -0.62
C GLU A 64 3.87 10.57 -0.75
N THR A 65 3.39 10.76 -1.97
CA THR A 65 1.97 11.07 -2.20
C THR A 65 1.08 9.89 -1.81
N VAL A 66 1.51 8.68 -2.16
CA VAL A 66 0.79 7.46 -1.77
C VAL A 66 0.74 7.35 -0.24
N THR A 67 1.87 7.57 0.42
CA THR A 67 1.94 7.52 1.88
C THR A 67 0.97 8.52 2.51
N GLY A 68 0.95 9.74 2.00
CA GLY A 68 0.03 10.78 2.50
C GLY A 68 -1.43 10.39 2.32
N CYS A 69 -1.77 9.82 1.17
CA CYS A 69 -3.13 9.38 0.89
C CYS A 69 -3.55 8.25 1.85
N ILE A 70 -2.66 7.28 2.09
CA ILE A 70 -2.95 6.21 3.03
C ILE A 70 -3.20 6.76 4.43
N LYS A 71 -2.35 7.67 4.88
CA LYS A 71 -2.50 8.26 6.22
C LYS A 71 -3.83 8.99 6.39
N GLU A 72 -4.28 9.69 5.36
CA GLU A 72 -5.56 10.38 5.41
C GLU A 72 -6.75 9.45 5.51
N MET A 73 -6.65 8.27 4.88
CA MET A 73 -7.77 7.34 4.78
C MET A 73 -7.78 6.26 5.85
N HIS A 74 -6.64 6.04 6.51
CA HIS A 74 -6.46 4.89 7.40
C HIS A 74 -7.12 5.11 8.75
N SER A 75 -7.75 4.05 9.28
CA SER A 75 -8.40 4.09 10.58
C SER A 75 -7.44 3.99 11.76
N TYR A 76 -6.23 3.48 11.55
CA TYR A 76 -5.24 3.37 12.62
C TYR A 76 -4.58 4.71 12.88
N ASP A 77 -4.28 4.97 14.16
CA ASP A 77 -3.51 6.16 14.53
C ASP A 77 -2.10 6.10 13.98
N LEU A 78 -1.52 4.90 13.96
CA LEU A 78 -0.16 4.68 13.47
C LEU A 78 -0.14 3.52 12.48
N PRO A 79 -0.51 3.77 11.22
CA PRO A 79 -0.51 2.68 10.23
C PRO A 79 0.91 2.28 9.85
N ALA A 80 1.09 0.98 9.59
CA ALA A 80 2.35 0.50 9.03
C ALA A 80 2.41 0.94 7.57
N ILE A 81 3.40 1.76 7.22
CA ILE A 81 3.62 2.19 5.84
C ILE A 81 5.11 2.12 5.60
N ILE A 82 5.52 1.16 4.78
CA ILE A 82 6.93 1.01 4.41
C ILE A 82 7.01 0.92 2.90
N SER A 83 8.19 1.18 2.35
CA SER A 83 8.39 1.11 0.91
C SER A 83 9.80 0.67 0.60
N TRP A 84 9.97 0.11 -0.61
CA TRP A 84 11.29 -0.27 -1.11
C TRP A 84 11.27 -0.20 -2.63
N GLU A 85 12.43 0.05 -3.19
CA GLU A 85 12.59 0.07 -4.64
C GLU A 85 12.61 -1.35 -5.17
N ILE A 86 12.06 -1.53 -6.37
CA ILE A 86 11.98 -2.84 -7.01
C ILE A 86 12.61 -2.78 -8.40
N LYS A 87 13.00 -3.96 -8.87
CA LYS A 87 13.36 -4.22 -10.25
C LYS A 87 12.34 -5.19 -10.79
N GLY A 88 12.15 -5.17 -12.09
CA GLY A 88 11.19 -6.07 -12.68
C GLY A 88 11.38 -6.16 -14.19
N GLU A 89 10.50 -6.92 -14.82
CA GLU A 89 10.52 -7.12 -16.26
C GLU A 89 10.13 -5.79 -16.93
N LYS A 90 10.81 -5.46 -18.01
CA LYS A 90 10.72 -4.14 -18.64
C LYS A 90 9.31 -3.73 -19.04
N GLN A 91 8.58 -4.61 -19.70
CA GLN A 91 7.23 -4.27 -20.19
C GLN A 91 6.26 -4.05 -19.04
N TYR A 92 6.40 -4.84 -17.98
CA TYR A 92 5.56 -4.66 -16.80
C TYR A 92 5.86 -3.33 -16.10
N LEU A 93 7.14 -2.99 -15.95
CA LEU A 93 7.51 -1.70 -15.36
C LEU A 93 7.01 -0.53 -16.20
N GLU A 94 7.05 -0.65 -17.53
CA GLU A 94 6.50 0.36 -18.41
C GLU A 94 4.98 0.51 -18.22
N TRP A 95 4.30 -0.60 -17.98
CA TRP A 95 2.88 -0.57 -17.69
C TRP A 95 2.60 0.19 -16.38
N ILE A 96 3.43 -0.04 -15.34
CA ILE A 96 3.30 0.71 -14.09
C ILE A 96 3.47 2.21 -14.36
N ALA A 97 4.50 2.58 -15.10
CA ALA A 97 4.76 3.98 -15.43
C ALA A 97 3.59 4.60 -16.18
N GLY A 98 3.06 3.90 -17.19
CA GLY A 98 1.94 4.39 -17.98
C GLY A 98 0.66 4.54 -17.19
N SER A 99 0.41 3.64 -16.25
CA SER A 99 -0.81 3.64 -15.44
C SER A 99 -0.80 4.70 -14.35
N THR A 100 0.36 5.28 -14.05
CA THR A 100 0.48 6.30 -13.01
C THR A 100 0.73 7.70 -13.57
N ARG A 101 0.63 7.88 -14.87
CA ARG A 101 0.69 9.21 -15.49
C ARG A 101 -0.67 9.89 -15.41
N PRO A 102 -0.68 11.21 -15.21
CA PRO A 102 -1.93 11.98 -15.20
C PRO A 102 -2.65 11.91 -16.55
#